data_f2e0f0ede25b7cc9e0cb87e1fe53baa7
#
_entry.id   f2e0f0ede25b7cc9e0cb87e1fe53baa7
#
_cell.length_a   1.000
_cell.length_b   1.000
_cell.length_c   1.000
_cell.angle_alpha   90.00
_cell.angle_beta   90.00
_cell.angle_gamma   90.00
#
_symmetry.space_group_name_H-M   'P 1'
#
loop_
_entity.id
_entity.type
_entity.pdbx_description
1 polymer ?
#
loop_
_entity_poly.entity_id
_entity_poly.type
_entity_poly.pdbx_seq_one_letter_code
_entity_poly.pdbx_strand_id
1 'polypeptide(L)'
;MTAVTEAPGSPGVRGVRVLLDGASAPIVPAAREVLLAALDAGWADPRRLYAEGRQARRLLDDAREAVASGLGVRPPEVSFLPGGPVALSAAVEGIRYASRRRGTRTVAAAVEHSAVLVPGRAVAATADDATLLDEVAVDAVGRVRLDSWTRALAVPGTVVAALQSANGEVGTRQPLDAAWEACRAHGIPLVVDAQAGLGRDPVPEAYDVLVGDSRSWGGPAGVGVLVVPERTRWRRPGAGSEAEFGRTDAEPVVPLVLAAAEAWLATATEGPDESRRAWELVDEVRSAASEVPDTVVVGDPVDRLPHVVTFSCLFVDGEALVHELDRRGFAVASGSACTASTLESSHVLAAMGVLTHGNVRVTLPLAGSLPGGAAERAAGVHAFCAALGDAVEAVRSRLGTDRL
;
A
#
# COMPACT_ATOMS: atom_id res chain seq x y z
N MET A 1 -25.28 28.59 -9.50
CA MET A 1 -24.05 28.85 -8.72
C MET A 1 -24.48 29.11 -7.28
N THR A 2 -24.57 28.09 -6.50
CA THR A 2 -24.86 28.15 -5.06
C THR A 2 -23.56 27.81 -4.35
N ALA A 3 -23.08 28.75 -3.53
CA ALA A 3 -21.85 28.60 -2.75
C ALA A 3 -21.97 27.37 -1.84
N VAL A 4 -20.96 26.50 -1.90
CA VAL A 4 -20.76 25.45 -0.93
C VAL A 4 -20.42 26.13 0.38
N THR A 5 -21.37 26.13 1.33
CA THR A 5 -21.17 26.61 2.69
C THR A 5 -20.12 25.76 3.37
N GLU A 6 -19.04 26.40 3.81
CA GLU A 6 -18.03 25.78 4.69
C GLU A 6 -18.73 25.23 5.93
N ALA A 7 -18.44 23.96 6.26
CA ALA A 7 -18.86 23.38 7.52
C ALA A 7 -18.16 24.11 8.68
N PRO A 8 -18.85 24.35 9.81
CA PRO A 8 -18.30 25.10 10.94
C PRO A 8 -17.09 24.32 11.51
N GLY A 9 -15.90 24.89 11.36
CA GLY A 9 -14.66 24.40 11.91
C GLY A 9 -14.70 24.42 13.44
N SER A 10 -14.21 23.34 14.05
CA SER A 10 -13.95 23.29 15.49
C SER A 10 -13.02 24.45 15.91
N PRO A 11 -13.28 25.17 16.99
CA PRO A 11 -12.42 26.25 17.44
C PRO A 11 -11.18 25.69 18.17
N GLY A 12 -10.00 25.85 17.60
CA GLY A 12 -8.75 25.63 18.32
C GLY A 12 -7.58 25.26 17.43
N VAL A 13 -6.61 26.17 17.35
CA VAL A 13 -5.27 26.07 16.78
C VAL A 13 -5.21 26.21 15.26
N ARG A 14 -5.06 27.45 14.78
CA ARG A 14 -4.50 27.76 13.46
C ARG A 14 -2.97 27.59 13.48
N GLY A 15 -2.49 26.35 13.70
CA GLY A 15 -1.12 25.98 13.46
C GLY A 15 -1.04 25.24 12.11
N VAL A 16 0.09 25.31 11.44
CA VAL A 16 0.36 24.50 10.24
C VAL A 16 0.20 23.04 10.62
N ARG A 17 -0.75 22.33 9.98
CA ARG A 17 -0.97 20.90 10.22
C ARG A 17 0.11 20.11 9.48
N VAL A 18 0.86 19.31 10.20
CA VAL A 18 1.91 18.43 9.66
C VAL A 18 1.30 17.09 9.26
N LEU A 19 1.35 16.76 7.97
CA LEU A 19 0.85 15.50 7.44
C LEU A 19 1.97 14.44 7.49
N LEU A 20 1.76 13.40 8.31
CA LEU A 20 2.66 12.24 8.46
C LEU A 20 1.91 10.91 8.21
N ASP A 21 0.76 10.97 7.52
CA ASP A 21 0.05 9.83 6.97
C ASP A 21 0.02 9.93 5.43
N GLY A 22 1.13 9.59 4.80
CA GLY A 22 1.32 9.67 3.35
C GLY A 22 0.37 8.80 2.54
N ALA A 23 -0.26 7.80 3.15
CA ALA A 23 -1.29 6.99 2.50
C ALA A 23 -2.57 7.78 2.17
N SER A 24 -2.77 8.91 2.89
CA SER A 24 -3.90 9.84 2.72
C SER A 24 -3.44 11.21 2.20
N ALA A 25 -2.24 11.30 1.63
CA ALA A 25 -1.69 12.55 1.11
C ALA A 25 -2.47 13.07 -0.12
N PRO A 26 -2.46 14.40 -0.33
CA PRO A 26 -2.96 14.96 -1.57
C PRO A 26 -2.22 14.42 -2.78
N ILE A 27 -2.91 14.36 -3.92
CA ILE A 27 -2.27 14.01 -5.19
C ILE A 27 -1.25 15.08 -5.58
N VAL A 28 -0.18 14.68 -6.28
CA VAL A 28 0.85 15.63 -6.73
C VAL A 28 0.26 16.67 -7.70
N PRO A 29 0.76 17.94 -7.71
CA PRO A 29 0.18 19.03 -8.49
C PRO A 29 0.02 18.72 -9.97
N ALA A 30 1.02 18.13 -10.61
CA ALA A 30 0.95 17.77 -12.04
C ALA A 30 -0.21 16.82 -12.33
N ALA A 31 -0.39 15.77 -11.49
CA ALA A 31 -1.50 14.84 -11.62
C ALA A 31 -2.88 15.52 -11.38
N ARG A 32 -2.94 16.48 -10.44
CA ARG A 32 -4.16 17.25 -10.20
C ARG A 32 -4.53 18.12 -11.40
N GLU A 33 -3.57 18.76 -12.03
CA GLU A 33 -3.80 19.58 -13.24
C GLU A 33 -4.32 18.70 -14.39
N VAL A 34 -3.69 17.55 -14.63
CA VAL A 34 -4.12 16.59 -15.65
C VAL A 34 -5.52 16.06 -15.34
N LEU A 35 -5.82 15.74 -14.07
CA LEU A 35 -7.15 15.29 -13.66
C LEU A 35 -8.24 16.30 -14.02
N LEU A 36 -8.02 17.57 -13.70
CA LEU A 36 -9.00 18.64 -13.98
C LEU A 36 -9.19 18.83 -15.49
N ALA A 37 -8.11 18.87 -16.26
CA ALA A 37 -8.18 18.97 -17.73
C ALA A 37 -8.86 17.73 -18.36
N ALA A 38 -8.59 16.56 -17.83
CA ALA A 38 -9.16 15.30 -18.34
C ALA A 38 -10.65 15.13 -18.03
N LEU A 39 -11.20 15.76 -17.00
CA LEU A 39 -12.64 15.80 -16.76
C LEU A 39 -13.40 16.48 -17.91
N ASP A 40 -12.78 17.43 -18.58
CA ASP A 40 -13.35 18.12 -19.75
C ASP A 40 -13.12 17.38 -21.06
N ALA A 41 -12.01 16.64 -21.21
CA ALA A 41 -11.57 16.06 -22.49
C ALA A 41 -11.71 14.51 -22.54
N GLY A 42 -11.67 13.82 -21.40
CA GLY A 42 -11.64 12.36 -21.29
C GLY A 42 -12.94 11.73 -20.74
N TRP A 43 -14.05 12.44 -20.77
CA TRP A 43 -15.32 12.02 -20.19
C TRP A 43 -16.04 10.91 -20.98
N ALA A 44 -15.73 10.74 -22.27
CA ALA A 44 -16.42 9.79 -23.12
C ALA A 44 -16.01 8.33 -22.84
N ASP A 45 -16.92 7.41 -23.12
CA ASP A 45 -16.65 5.98 -23.10
C ASP A 45 -15.62 5.63 -24.21
N PRO A 46 -14.43 5.09 -23.86
CA PRO A 46 -13.37 4.77 -24.83
C PRO A 46 -13.74 3.68 -25.84
N ARG A 47 -14.87 2.99 -25.67
CA ARG A 47 -15.38 1.98 -26.62
C ARG A 47 -16.24 2.59 -27.72
N ARG A 48 -16.58 3.88 -27.64
CA ARG A 48 -17.42 4.56 -28.62
C ARG A 48 -16.65 4.94 -29.86
N LEU A 49 -17.32 4.86 -31.00
CA LEU A 49 -16.72 5.12 -32.33
C LEU A 49 -16.75 6.60 -32.75
N TYR A 50 -17.47 7.47 -32.03
CA TYR A 50 -17.46 8.91 -32.31
C TYR A 50 -16.16 9.57 -31.81
N ALA A 51 -15.94 10.83 -32.17
CA ALA A 51 -14.64 11.51 -32.01
C ALA A 51 -14.15 11.52 -30.56
N GLU A 52 -15.02 11.87 -29.61
CA GLU A 52 -14.71 11.96 -28.19
C GLU A 52 -14.38 10.57 -27.60
N GLY A 53 -15.09 9.52 -28.02
CA GLY A 53 -14.78 8.15 -27.60
C GLY A 53 -13.42 7.67 -28.10
N ARG A 54 -13.10 7.97 -29.38
CA ARG A 54 -11.77 7.68 -29.93
C ARG A 54 -10.66 8.49 -29.23
N GLN A 55 -10.96 9.71 -28.80
CA GLN A 55 -10.03 10.50 -28.01
C GLN A 55 -9.79 9.88 -26.62
N ALA A 56 -10.85 9.56 -25.90
CA ALA A 56 -10.75 8.90 -24.59
C ALA A 56 -9.96 7.59 -24.70
N ARG A 57 -10.13 6.84 -25.79
CA ARG A 57 -9.37 5.61 -26.05
C ARG A 57 -7.87 5.88 -26.20
N ARG A 58 -7.49 6.88 -27.03
CA ARG A 58 -6.08 7.25 -27.19
C ARG A 58 -5.47 7.67 -25.86
N LEU A 59 -6.15 8.53 -25.10
CA LEU A 59 -5.70 8.97 -23.78
C LEU A 59 -5.47 7.81 -22.82
N LEU A 60 -6.38 6.84 -22.81
CA LEU A 60 -6.24 5.64 -21.98
C LEU A 60 -5.06 4.76 -22.42
N ASP A 61 -4.86 4.63 -23.75
CA ASP A 61 -3.76 3.84 -24.30
C ASP A 61 -2.40 4.53 -24.03
N ASP A 62 -2.31 5.87 -24.16
CA ASP A 62 -1.10 6.66 -23.82
C ASP A 62 -0.75 6.54 -22.31
N ALA A 63 -1.74 6.64 -21.43
CA ALA A 63 -1.54 6.45 -20.00
C ALA A 63 -1.04 5.04 -19.67
N ARG A 64 -1.58 4.03 -20.35
CA ARG A 64 -1.16 2.63 -20.19
C ARG A 64 0.29 2.44 -20.67
N GLU A 65 0.66 3.04 -21.79
CA GLU A 65 2.04 3.01 -22.30
C GLU A 65 3.01 3.63 -21.29
N ALA A 66 2.67 4.79 -20.71
CA ALA A 66 3.52 5.47 -19.73
C ALA A 66 3.75 4.59 -18.48
N VAL A 67 2.70 3.99 -17.93
CA VAL A 67 2.81 3.11 -16.76
C VAL A 67 3.56 1.82 -17.12
N ALA A 68 3.26 1.21 -18.26
CA ALA A 68 3.92 -0.01 -18.73
C ALA A 68 5.43 0.20 -18.94
N SER A 69 5.81 1.31 -19.59
CA SER A 69 7.21 1.67 -19.81
C SER A 69 7.97 1.82 -18.51
N GLY A 70 7.41 2.49 -17.51
CA GLY A 70 8.05 2.67 -16.22
C GLY A 70 8.13 1.38 -15.37
N LEU A 71 7.23 0.42 -15.62
CA LEU A 71 7.26 -0.90 -15.00
C LEU A 71 8.12 -1.91 -15.79
N GLY A 72 8.64 -1.55 -16.96
CA GLY A 72 9.43 -2.44 -17.80
C GLY A 72 8.62 -3.59 -18.43
N VAL A 73 7.33 -3.38 -18.69
CA VAL A 73 6.41 -4.37 -19.25
C VAL A 73 5.71 -3.87 -20.49
N ARG A 74 4.98 -4.71 -21.19
CA ARG A 74 4.23 -4.31 -22.38
C ARG A 74 2.85 -3.75 -22.02
N PRO A 75 2.32 -2.75 -22.75
CA PRO A 75 1.01 -2.16 -22.48
C PRO A 75 -0.14 -3.18 -22.32
N PRO A 76 -0.28 -4.24 -23.14
CA PRO A 76 -1.33 -5.24 -22.95
C PRO A 76 -1.23 -6.07 -21.67
N GLU A 77 -0.08 -6.05 -21.00
CA GLU A 77 0.13 -6.71 -19.70
C GLU A 77 -0.40 -5.89 -18.53
N VAL A 78 -0.61 -4.58 -18.71
CA VAL A 78 -1.11 -3.65 -17.70
C VAL A 78 -2.63 -3.49 -17.80
N SER A 79 -3.33 -3.59 -16.68
CA SER A 79 -4.76 -3.28 -16.55
C SER A 79 -5.02 -2.36 -15.37
N PHE A 80 -5.99 -1.46 -15.52
CA PHE A 80 -6.43 -0.54 -14.48
C PHE A 80 -7.70 -1.06 -13.80
N LEU A 81 -7.66 -1.18 -12.49
CA LEU A 81 -8.77 -1.65 -11.65
C LEU A 81 -9.16 -0.59 -10.61
N PRO A 82 -10.34 -0.68 -9.97
CA PRO A 82 -10.79 0.30 -8.97
C PRO A 82 -9.99 0.23 -7.65
N GLY A 83 -8.70 0.51 -7.71
CA GLY A 83 -7.77 0.53 -6.57
C GLY A 83 -6.96 -0.76 -6.38
N GLY A 84 -5.86 -0.63 -5.67
CA GLY A 84 -4.89 -1.69 -5.43
C GLY A 84 -5.46 -2.92 -4.72
N PRO A 85 -6.27 -2.79 -3.65
CA PRO A 85 -6.88 -3.95 -3.00
C PRO A 85 -7.74 -4.80 -3.92
N VAL A 86 -8.49 -4.17 -4.85
CA VAL A 86 -9.29 -4.89 -5.87
C VAL A 86 -8.38 -5.59 -6.87
N ALA A 87 -7.31 -4.92 -7.30
CA ALA A 87 -6.31 -5.51 -8.19
C ALA A 87 -5.61 -6.71 -7.55
N LEU A 88 -5.30 -6.63 -6.25
CA LEU A 88 -4.64 -7.69 -5.50
C LEU A 88 -5.53 -8.93 -5.34
N SER A 89 -6.78 -8.74 -4.96
CA SER A 89 -7.75 -9.84 -4.93
C SER A 89 -7.92 -10.48 -6.31
N ALA A 90 -8.04 -9.67 -7.37
CA ALA A 90 -8.16 -10.17 -8.75
C ALA A 90 -6.90 -10.94 -9.19
N ALA A 91 -5.70 -10.50 -8.77
CA ALA A 91 -4.45 -11.18 -9.07
C ALA A 91 -4.45 -12.63 -8.53
N VAL A 92 -4.72 -12.79 -7.24
CA VAL A 92 -4.75 -14.09 -6.57
C VAL A 92 -5.86 -14.99 -7.13
N GLU A 93 -7.10 -14.46 -7.21
CA GLU A 93 -8.25 -15.20 -7.71
C GLU A 93 -8.09 -15.64 -9.17
N GLY A 94 -7.50 -14.80 -10.00
CA GLY A 94 -7.28 -15.12 -11.42
C GLY A 94 -6.31 -16.27 -11.63
N ILE A 95 -5.23 -16.33 -10.88
CA ILE A 95 -4.28 -17.47 -10.87
C ILE A 95 -4.97 -18.73 -10.33
N ARG A 96 -5.66 -18.61 -9.18
CA ARG A 96 -6.37 -19.73 -8.56
C ARG A 96 -7.41 -20.33 -9.48
N TYR A 97 -8.22 -19.49 -10.13
CA TYR A 97 -9.24 -19.96 -11.07
C TYR A 97 -8.65 -20.58 -12.34
N ALA A 98 -7.57 -20.02 -12.88
CA ALA A 98 -6.86 -20.59 -14.02
C ALA A 98 -6.27 -21.96 -13.71
N SER A 99 -5.88 -22.19 -12.46
CA SER A 99 -5.21 -23.40 -11.98
C SER A 99 -6.13 -24.39 -11.25
N ARG A 100 -7.44 -24.13 -11.16
CA ARG A 100 -8.43 -24.86 -10.33
C ARG A 100 -8.52 -26.38 -10.56
N ARG A 101 -8.00 -26.88 -11.70
CA ARG A 101 -7.91 -28.32 -11.99
C ARG A 101 -6.71 -28.98 -11.29
N ARG A 102 -5.72 -28.19 -10.85
CA ARG A 102 -4.53 -28.66 -10.14
C ARG A 102 -4.71 -28.58 -8.62
N GLY A 103 -5.56 -27.65 -8.15
CA GLY A 103 -5.85 -27.40 -6.76
C GLY A 103 -6.46 -26.02 -6.56
N THR A 104 -6.63 -25.65 -5.29
CA THR A 104 -7.24 -24.35 -4.87
C THR A 104 -6.49 -23.72 -3.71
N ARG A 105 -5.41 -24.36 -3.24
CA ARG A 105 -4.63 -23.91 -2.09
C ARG A 105 -3.81 -22.66 -2.44
N THR A 106 -3.84 -21.69 -1.54
CA THR A 106 -3.07 -20.44 -1.59
C THR A 106 -2.01 -20.45 -0.48
N VAL A 107 -0.81 -20.00 -0.78
CA VAL A 107 0.24 -19.70 0.22
C VAL A 107 0.42 -18.19 0.29
N ALA A 108 0.42 -17.61 1.48
CA ALA A 108 0.61 -16.18 1.69
C ALA A 108 1.42 -15.92 2.96
N ALA A 109 2.18 -14.82 3.02
CA ALA A 109 2.81 -14.46 4.29
C ALA A 109 1.74 -13.99 5.30
N ALA A 110 1.92 -14.29 6.58
CA ALA A 110 0.98 -13.90 7.64
C ALA A 110 0.82 -12.38 7.81
N VAL A 111 1.70 -11.59 7.18
CA VAL A 111 1.68 -10.12 7.17
C VAL A 111 1.14 -9.53 5.87
N GLU A 112 0.52 -10.36 5.02
CA GLU A 112 -0.07 -9.90 3.76
C GLU A 112 -1.23 -8.93 3.97
N HIS A 113 -1.53 -8.18 2.93
CA HIS A 113 -2.68 -7.29 2.91
C HIS A 113 -4.00 -8.06 3.11
N SER A 114 -4.96 -7.46 3.80
CA SER A 114 -6.29 -8.04 4.06
C SER A 114 -7.02 -8.49 2.79
N ALA A 115 -6.76 -7.85 1.64
CA ALA A 115 -7.31 -8.26 0.34
C ALA A 115 -6.84 -9.64 -0.14
N VAL A 116 -5.78 -10.22 0.46
CA VAL A 116 -5.33 -11.60 0.25
C VAL A 116 -5.88 -12.51 1.36
N LEU A 117 -5.66 -12.11 2.62
CA LEU A 117 -5.95 -12.98 3.77
C LEU A 117 -7.45 -13.16 4.01
N VAL A 118 -8.25 -12.09 3.94
CA VAL A 118 -9.70 -12.17 4.23
C VAL A 118 -10.44 -13.06 3.24
N PRO A 119 -10.29 -12.88 1.91
CA PRO A 119 -10.90 -13.81 0.94
C PRO A 119 -10.38 -15.24 1.07
N GLY A 120 -9.09 -15.42 1.33
CA GLY A 120 -8.49 -16.75 1.54
C GLY A 120 -9.09 -17.48 2.74
N ARG A 121 -9.20 -16.80 3.87
CA ARG A 121 -9.85 -17.31 5.10
C ARG A 121 -11.33 -17.61 4.87
N ALA A 122 -12.05 -16.75 4.14
CA ALA A 122 -13.46 -16.97 3.81
C ALA A 122 -13.66 -18.22 2.93
N VAL A 123 -12.80 -18.45 1.95
CA VAL A 123 -12.83 -19.67 1.13
C VAL A 123 -12.56 -20.92 1.98
N ALA A 124 -11.55 -20.87 2.83
CA ALA A 124 -11.21 -21.98 3.74
C ALA A 124 -12.39 -22.30 4.69
N ALA A 125 -12.99 -21.27 5.27
CA ALA A 125 -14.15 -21.43 6.16
C ALA A 125 -15.39 -21.99 5.43
N THR A 126 -15.65 -21.52 4.20
CA THR A 126 -16.81 -21.99 3.40
C THR A 126 -16.66 -23.45 2.98
N ALA A 127 -15.43 -23.89 2.70
CA ALA A 127 -15.13 -25.26 2.33
C ALA A 127 -14.96 -26.20 3.54
N ASP A 128 -14.98 -25.65 4.76
CA ASP A 128 -14.61 -26.36 6.00
C ASP A 128 -13.21 -27.02 5.91
N ASP A 129 -12.29 -26.33 5.25
CA ASP A 129 -10.94 -26.82 5.01
C ASP A 129 -9.91 -25.68 5.20
N ALA A 130 -9.40 -25.58 6.43
CA ALA A 130 -8.39 -24.59 6.80
C ALA A 130 -7.07 -24.71 6.00
N THR A 131 -6.87 -25.85 5.31
CA THR A 131 -5.65 -26.04 4.51
C THR A 131 -5.67 -25.27 3.20
N LEU A 132 -6.78 -24.66 2.80
CA LEU A 132 -6.88 -23.91 1.55
C LEU A 132 -6.14 -22.57 1.57
N LEU A 133 -5.84 -22.03 2.74
CA LEU A 133 -4.92 -20.90 2.92
C LEU A 133 -3.82 -21.30 3.91
N ASP A 134 -2.58 -21.19 3.48
CA ASP A 134 -1.41 -21.34 4.35
C ASP A 134 -0.80 -19.97 4.64
N GLU A 135 -0.96 -19.51 5.87
CA GLU A 135 -0.41 -18.23 6.34
C GLU A 135 0.99 -18.49 6.91
N VAL A 136 2.00 -18.27 6.09
CA VAL A 136 3.40 -18.53 6.43
C VAL A 136 3.90 -17.54 7.46
N ALA A 137 4.44 -18.05 8.56
CA ALA A 137 4.97 -17.25 9.63
C ALA A 137 6.14 -16.35 9.20
N VAL A 138 6.26 -15.20 9.88
CA VAL A 138 7.34 -14.23 9.72
C VAL A 138 8.27 -14.23 10.93
N ASP A 139 9.38 -13.54 10.83
CA ASP A 139 10.27 -13.25 11.95
C ASP A 139 9.84 -11.97 12.71
N ALA A 140 10.60 -11.59 13.73
CA ALA A 140 10.30 -10.42 14.57
C ALA A 140 10.41 -9.07 13.84
N VAL A 141 11.06 -9.02 12.67
CA VAL A 141 11.10 -7.82 11.83
C VAL A 141 10.04 -7.85 10.72
N GLY A 142 9.22 -8.90 10.64
CA GLY A 142 8.13 -9.04 9.67
C GLY A 142 8.53 -9.66 8.33
N ARG A 143 9.69 -10.31 8.27
CA ARG A 143 10.18 -10.98 7.06
C ARG A 143 9.71 -12.43 7.02
N VAL A 144 9.21 -12.89 5.86
CA VAL A 144 8.74 -14.27 5.69
C VAL A 144 9.86 -15.27 5.94
N ARG A 145 9.56 -16.37 6.66
CA ARG A 145 10.50 -17.46 6.90
C ARG A 145 10.60 -18.36 5.68
N LEU A 146 11.68 -18.24 4.93
CA LEU A 146 11.88 -18.94 3.63
C LEU A 146 11.81 -20.46 3.74
N ASP A 147 12.26 -21.05 4.86
CA ASP A 147 12.15 -22.48 5.10
C ASP A 147 10.67 -22.94 5.24
N SER A 148 9.86 -22.15 5.93
CA SER A 148 8.42 -22.38 6.05
C SER A 148 7.70 -22.10 4.74
N TRP A 149 8.12 -21.06 4.01
CA TRP A 149 7.61 -20.74 2.68
C TRP A 149 7.79 -21.93 1.71
N THR A 150 9.01 -22.45 1.61
CA THR A 150 9.31 -23.60 0.75
C THR A 150 8.52 -24.85 1.13
N ARG A 151 8.35 -25.11 2.44
CA ARG A 151 7.51 -26.23 2.90
C ARG A 151 6.05 -26.08 2.52
N ALA A 152 5.51 -24.87 2.64
CA ALA A 152 4.12 -24.56 2.27
C ALA A 152 3.88 -24.75 0.76
N LEU A 153 4.84 -24.34 -0.08
CA LEU A 153 4.78 -24.52 -1.54
C LEU A 153 4.78 -26.00 -1.95
N ALA A 154 5.46 -26.87 -1.20
CA ALA A 154 5.53 -28.31 -1.49
C ALA A 154 4.21 -29.05 -1.20
N VAL A 155 3.24 -28.44 -0.53
CA VAL A 155 1.97 -29.11 -0.19
C VAL A 155 1.13 -29.29 -1.46
N PRO A 156 0.65 -30.54 -1.74
CA PRO A 156 -0.19 -30.80 -2.91
C PRO A 156 -1.43 -29.92 -2.96
N GLY A 157 -1.80 -29.48 -4.16
CA GLY A 157 -2.95 -28.59 -4.36
C GLY A 157 -2.64 -27.10 -4.24
N THR A 158 -1.40 -26.73 -3.89
CA THR A 158 -0.95 -25.32 -3.93
C THR A 158 -0.85 -24.84 -5.38
N VAL A 159 -1.51 -23.73 -5.70
CA VAL A 159 -1.60 -23.21 -7.07
C VAL A 159 -1.25 -21.73 -7.22
N VAL A 160 -1.15 -21.00 -6.11
CA VAL A 160 -0.76 -19.59 -6.09
C VAL A 160 -0.05 -19.26 -4.79
N ALA A 161 0.95 -18.42 -4.88
CA ALA A 161 1.62 -17.80 -3.75
C ALA A 161 1.47 -16.28 -3.82
N ALA A 162 1.32 -15.60 -2.67
CA ALA A 162 1.25 -14.15 -2.58
C ALA A 162 2.27 -13.64 -1.55
N LEU A 163 3.09 -12.66 -1.96
CA LEU A 163 4.07 -12.02 -1.11
C LEU A 163 4.17 -10.53 -1.46
N GLN A 164 4.02 -9.67 -0.49
CA GLN A 164 4.23 -8.24 -0.67
C GLN A 164 5.72 -7.93 -0.92
N SER A 165 6.03 -6.89 -1.68
CA SER A 165 7.42 -6.46 -1.87
C SER A 165 8.01 -5.88 -0.59
N ALA A 166 7.18 -5.11 0.12
CA ALA A 166 7.48 -4.59 1.45
C ALA A 166 6.18 -4.36 2.23
N ASN A 167 6.26 -4.44 3.54
CA ASN A 167 5.10 -4.24 4.39
C ASN A 167 4.78 -2.74 4.56
N GLY A 168 3.57 -2.33 4.22
CA GLY A 168 3.13 -0.95 4.29
C GLY A 168 2.88 -0.42 5.72
N GLU A 169 2.92 -1.29 6.74
CA GLU A 169 2.79 -0.89 8.14
C GLU A 169 4.15 -0.70 8.80
N VAL A 170 5.06 -1.67 8.67
CA VAL A 170 6.36 -1.64 9.36
C VAL A 170 7.55 -1.33 8.45
N GLY A 171 7.32 -1.24 7.15
CA GLY A 171 8.33 -0.88 6.16
C GLY A 171 9.23 -2.02 5.69
N THR A 172 9.29 -3.14 6.37
CA THR A 172 10.23 -4.25 6.08
C THR A 172 10.05 -4.80 4.67
N ARG A 173 11.14 -4.90 3.90
CA ARG A 173 11.16 -5.55 2.59
C ARG A 173 11.18 -7.06 2.72
N GLN A 174 10.51 -7.74 1.79
CA GLN A 174 10.47 -9.20 1.73
C GLN A 174 11.57 -9.76 0.82
N PRO A 175 12.05 -10.98 1.05
CA PRO A 175 13.10 -11.63 0.25
C PRO A 175 12.52 -12.18 -1.06
N LEU A 176 12.08 -11.29 -1.97
CA LEU A 176 11.31 -11.65 -3.17
C LEU A 176 12.05 -12.62 -4.08
N ASP A 177 13.36 -12.40 -4.34
CA ASP A 177 14.13 -13.23 -5.26
C ASP A 177 14.15 -14.70 -4.79
N ALA A 178 14.48 -14.92 -3.52
CA ALA A 178 14.54 -16.27 -2.95
C ALA A 178 13.14 -16.91 -2.86
N ALA A 179 12.10 -16.11 -2.54
CA ALA A 179 10.73 -16.61 -2.50
C ALA A 179 10.22 -16.99 -3.89
N TRP A 180 10.56 -16.21 -4.92
CA TRP A 180 10.20 -16.48 -6.31
C TRP A 180 10.94 -17.69 -6.89
N GLU A 181 12.22 -17.84 -6.59
CA GLU A 181 12.98 -19.04 -6.95
C GLU A 181 12.35 -20.31 -6.36
N ALA A 182 11.96 -20.26 -5.08
CA ALA A 182 11.24 -21.37 -4.45
C ALA A 182 9.88 -21.64 -5.14
N CYS A 183 9.12 -20.61 -5.49
CA CYS A 183 7.87 -20.72 -6.24
C CYS A 183 8.09 -21.38 -7.61
N ARG A 184 9.11 -20.93 -8.34
CA ARG A 184 9.46 -21.49 -9.66
C ARG A 184 9.86 -22.97 -9.58
N ALA A 185 10.63 -23.37 -8.57
CA ALA A 185 11.02 -24.76 -8.35
C ALA A 185 9.82 -25.70 -8.18
N HIS A 186 8.68 -25.18 -7.68
CA HIS A 186 7.43 -25.93 -7.50
C HIS A 186 6.41 -25.67 -8.62
N GLY A 187 6.72 -24.81 -9.60
CA GLY A 187 5.80 -24.44 -10.68
C GLY A 187 4.55 -23.69 -10.20
N ILE A 188 4.70 -22.88 -9.15
CA ILE A 188 3.64 -22.07 -8.52
C ILE A 188 3.88 -20.60 -8.85
N PRO A 189 2.92 -19.90 -9.47
CA PRO A 189 3.04 -18.48 -9.74
C PRO A 189 3.06 -17.65 -8.45
N LEU A 190 3.92 -16.62 -8.41
CA LEU A 190 4.01 -15.62 -7.34
C LEU A 190 3.27 -14.34 -7.73
N VAL A 191 2.27 -13.96 -6.93
CA VAL A 191 1.65 -12.63 -6.95
C VAL A 191 2.43 -11.74 -6.00
N VAL A 192 2.92 -10.61 -6.51
CA VAL A 192 3.64 -9.62 -5.71
C VAL A 192 2.77 -8.39 -5.49
N ASP A 193 2.48 -8.08 -4.22
CA ASP A 193 1.90 -6.81 -3.81
C ASP A 193 3.00 -5.76 -3.64
N ALA A 194 3.05 -4.80 -4.56
CA ALA A 194 4.01 -3.69 -4.53
C ALA A 194 3.35 -2.34 -4.17
N GLN A 195 2.12 -2.37 -3.62
CA GLN A 195 1.36 -1.15 -3.31
C GLN A 195 2.08 -0.21 -2.35
N ALA A 196 2.91 -0.72 -1.44
CA ALA A 196 3.62 0.13 -0.49
C ALA A 196 4.89 0.77 -1.06
N GLY A 197 5.49 0.18 -2.11
CA GLY A 197 6.83 0.56 -2.60
C GLY A 197 6.87 1.28 -3.93
N LEU A 198 5.94 1.00 -4.87
CA LEU A 198 5.99 1.57 -6.22
C LEU A 198 6.05 3.10 -6.20
N GLY A 199 6.97 3.64 -7.01
CA GLY A 199 7.27 5.07 -7.08
C GLY A 199 8.24 5.58 -6.01
N ARG A 200 8.59 4.77 -5.00
CA ARG A 200 9.51 5.13 -3.90
C ARG A 200 10.61 4.12 -3.67
N ASP A 201 10.45 2.94 -4.24
CA ASP A 201 11.34 1.81 -4.16
C ASP A 201 11.52 1.22 -5.57
N PRO A 202 12.60 0.51 -5.85
CA PRO A 202 12.77 -0.16 -7.14
C PRO A 202 11.58 -1.06 -7.50
N VAL A 203 11.24 -1.09 -8.78
CA VAL A 203 10.20 -1.99 -9.28
C VAL A 203 10.68 -3.43 -9.10
N PRO A 204 9.89 -4.31 -8.45
CA PRO A 204 10.25 -5.71 -8.32
C PRO A 204 10.40 -6.40 -9.70
N GLU A 205 11.43 -7.25 -9.85
CA GLU A 205 11.64 -8.08 -11.04
C GLU A 205 11.18 -9.52 -10.84
N ALA A 206 11.16 -9.97 -9.59
CA ALA A 206 10.82 -11.33 -9.18
C ALA A 206 9.31 -11.49 -8.94
N TYR A 207 8.52 -11.68 -10.01
CA TYR A 207 7.07 -11.90 -9.93
C TYR A 207 6.53 -12.65 -11.16
N ASP A 208 5.34 -13.22 -11.03
CA ASP A 208 4.50 -13.70 -12.13
C ASP A 208 3.26 -12.82 -12.34
N VAL A 209 2.78 -12.14 -11.29
CA VAL A 209 1.78 -11.07 -11.34
C VAL A 209 2.21 -9.97 -10.37
N LEU A 210 2.16 -8.71 -10.79
CA LEU A 210 2.49 -7.55 -9.96
C LEU A 210 1.26 -6.66 -9.76
N VAL A 211 1.12 -6.12 -8.55
CA VAL A 211 0.02 -5.21 -8.20
C VAL A 211 0.55 -3.91 -7.61
N GLY A 212 -0.01 -2.79 -8.05
CA GLY A 212 0.25 -1.45 -7.53
C GLY A 212 -1.01 -0.66 -7.23
N ASP A 213 -0.86 0.45 -6.51
CA ASP A 213 -1.91 1.44 -6.25
C ASP A 213 -1.36 2.84 -6.50
N SER A 214 -2.07 3.66 -7.27
CA SER A 214 -1.58 4.97 -7.70
C SER A 214 -1.26 5.92 -6.55
N ARG A 215 -1.85 5.74 -5.38
CA ARG A 215 -1.55 6.56 -4.20
C ARG A 215 -0.10 6.46 -3.74
N SER A 216 0.56 5.33 -3.96
CA SER A 216 1.96 5.15 -3.55
C SER A 216 2.93 6.08 -4.30
N TRP A 217 2.57 6.49 -5.51
CA TRP A 217 3.35 7.44 -6.33
C TRP A 217 2.66 8.79 -6.52
N GLY A 218 1.75 9.17 -5.61
CA GLY A 218 1.12 10.49 -5.59
C GLY A 218 -0.02 10.68 -6.58
N GLY A 219 -0.54 9.61 -7.14
CA GLY A 219 -1.73 9.61 -7.98
C GLY A 219 -3.04 9.60 -7.16
N PRO A 220 -4.19 9.68 -7.85
CA PRO A 220 -5.50 9.65 -7.21
C PRO A 220 -5.85 8.26 -6.67
N ALA A 221 -6.65 8.22 -5.61
CA ALA A 221 -7.32 7.00 -5.18
C ALA A 221 -8.23 6.44 -6.28
N GLY A 222 -8.47 5.12 -6.28
CA GLY A 222 -9.36 4.46 -7.23
C GLY A 222 -8.68 3.96 -8.50
N VAL A 223 -7.35 4.01 -8.59
CA VAL A 223 -6.58 3.41 -9.69
C VAL A 223 -5.59 2.40 -9.14
N GLY A 224 -5.95 1.13 -9.25
CA GLY A 224 -5.07 0.00 -9.05
C GLY A 224 -4.44 -0.44 -10.38
N VAL A 225 -3.22 -0.90 -10.33
CA VAL A 225 -2.49 -1.46 -11.49
C VAL A 225 -2.33 -2.96 -11.29
N LEU A 226 -2.79 -3.73 -12.25
CA LEU A 226 -2.60 -5.18 -12.32
C LEU A 226 -1.72 -5.48 -13.54
N VAL A 227 -0.53 -6.03 -13.30
CA VAL A 227 0.39 -6.49 -14.34
C VAL A 227 0.31 -8.01 -14.44
N VAL A 228 -0.12 -8.48 -15.59
CA VAL A 228 -0.16 -9.93 -15.91
C VAL A 228 0.70 -10.17 -17.15
N PRO A 229 1.97 -10.59 -17.00
CA PRO A 229 2.83 -10.93 -18.11
C PRO A 229 2.21 -12.01 -19.00
N GLU A 230 2.46 -11.95 -20.32
CA GLU A 230 1.89 -12.90 -21.29
C GLU A 230 2.23 -14.36 -20.96
N ARG A 231 3.40 -14.60 -20.37
CA ARG A 231 3.83 -15.94 -19.92
C ARG A 231 2.98 -16.49 -18.77
N THR A 232 2.20 -15.63 -18.05
CA THR A 232 1.47 -16.02 -16.85
C THR A 232 0.07 -16.48 -17.20
N ARG A 233 -0.28 -17.70 -16.80
CA ARG A 233 -1.63 -18.23 -16.96
C ARG A 233 -2.55 -17.64 -15.91
N TRP A 234 -3.32 -16.65 -16.30
CA TRP A 234 -4.28 -15.95 -15.49
C TRP A 234 -5.67 -15.96 -16.17
N ARG A 235 -6.73 -16.09 -15.41
CA ARG A 235 -8.10 -16.03 -15.94
C ARG A 235 -9.06 -15.57 -14.86
N ARG A 236 -9.88 -14.58 -15.17
CA ARG A 236 -10.92 -14.12 -14.26
C ARG A 236 -11.97 -15.20 -14.02
N PRO A 237 -12.52 -15.36 -12.79
CA PRO A 237 -13.68 -16.20 -12.52
C PRO A 237 -14.94 -15.65 -13.22
N GLY A 238 -15.83 -16.56 -13.64
CA GLY A 238 -17.12 -16.22 -14.22
C GLY A 238 -17.10 -15.79 -15.69
N ALA A 239 -18.28 -15.45 -16.23
CA ALA A 239 -18.43 -14.79 -17.52
C ALA A 239 -18.17 -13.30 -17.32
N GLY A 240 -17.40 -12.69 -18.20
CA GLY A 240 -16.92 -11.36 -17.97
C GLY A 240 -17.06 -10.37 -19.10
N SER A 241 -16.90 -9.11 -18.76
CA SER A 241 -16.68 -7.99 -19.65
C SER A 241 -15.36 -8.15 -20.41
N GLU A 242 -15.25 -7.50 -21.55
CA GLU A 242 -13.99 -7.34 -22.31
C GLU A 242 -13.12 -6.20 -21.74
N ALA A 243 -13.61 -5.50 -20.69
CA ALA A 243 -12.91 -4.41 -20.06
C ALA A 243 -11.51 -4.85 -19.60
N GLU A 244 -10.52 -4.00 -19.82
CA GLU A 244 -9.14 -4.20 -19.39
C GLU A 244 -8.61 -5.61 -19.75
N PHE A 245 -8.79 -6.01 -21.01
CA PHE A 245 -8.39 -7.32 -21.54
C PHE A 245 -9.09 -8.51 -20.85
N GLY A 246 -10.33 -8.31 -20.38
CA GLY A 246 -11.11 -9.31 -19.67
C GLY A 246 -10.67 -9.54 -18.21
N ARG A 247 -9.88 -8.62 -17.64
CA ARG A 247 -9.35 -8.77 -16.29
C ARG A 247 -10.22 -8.16 -15.20
N THR A 248 -11.17 -7.30 -15.57
CA THR A 248 -12.15 -6.70 -14.66
C THR A 248 -13.49 -6.49 -15.35
N ASP A 249 -14.57 -6.31 -14.56
CA ASP A 249 -15.87 -5.84 -15.07
C ASP A 249 -16.00 -4.32 -15.03
N ALA A 250 -15.11 -3.66 -14.29
CA ALA A 250 -15.12 -2.22 -14.14
C ALA A 250 -14.41 -1.56 -15.32
N GLU A 251 -15.07 -0.57 -15.92
CA GLU A 251 -14.43 0.30 -16.89
C GLU A 251 -13.51 1.29 -16.15
N PRO A 252 -12.29 1.53 -16.66
CA PRO A 252 -11.40 2.51 -16.05
C PRO A 252 -11.97 3.92 -16.21
N VAL A 253 -11.87 4.71 -15.15
CA VAL A 253 -12.21 6.14 -15.18
C VAL A 253 -11.05 6.88 -15.82
N VAL A 254 -11.15 7.19 -17.11
CA VAL A 254 -10.07 7.76 -17.92
C VAL A 254 -9.38 8.96 -17.26
N PRO A 255 -10.10 9.96 -16.72
CA PRO A 255 -9.46 11.09 -16.02
C PRO A 255 -8.57 10.67 -14.82
N LEU A 256 -9.00 9.68 -14.04
CA LEU A 256 -8.20 9.17 -12.92
C LEU A 256 -6.95 8.42 -13.41
N VAL A 257 -7.09 7.62 -14.46
CA VAL A 257 -5.96 6.87 -15.05
C VAL A 257 -4.91 7.82 -15.63
N LEU A 258 -5.33 8.87 -16.32
CA LEU A 258 -4.42 9.91 -16.82
C LEU A 258 -3.64 10.60 -15.71
N ALA A 259 -4.34 10.98 -14.64
CA ALA A 259 -3.71 11.58 -13.47
C ALA A 259 -2.75 10.61 -12.77
N ALA A 260 -3.10 9.32 -12.70
CA ALA A 260 -2.22 8.29 -12.13
C ALA A 260 -0.95 8.11 -12.98
N ALA A 261 -1.06 8.13 -14.32
CA ALA A 261 0.07 8.05 -15.23
C ALA A 261 0.97 9.28 -15.14
N GLU A 262 0.39 10.48 -15.04
CA GLU A 262 1.16 11.72 -14.86
C GLU A 262 1.93 11.72 -13.53
N ALA A 263 1.28 11.29 -12.44
CA ALA A 263 1.96 11.12 -11.15
C ALA A 263 3.12 10.13 -11.25
N TRP A 264 2.94 9.03 -11.98
CA TRP A 264 3.99 8.04 -12.21
C TRP A 264 5.20 8.65 -12.92
N LEU A 265 4.99 9.41 -13.99
CA LEU A 265 6.06 10.09 -14.75
C LEU A 265 6.77 11.13 -13.87
N ALA A 266 6.04 11.93 -13.10
CA ALA A 266 6.61 12.91 -12.17
C ALA A 266 7.50 12.24 -11.12
N THR A 267 7.03 11.15 -10.53
CA THR A 267 7.76 10.41 -9.49
C THR A 267 9.02 9.75 -10.05
N ALA A 268 9.00 9.23 -11.28
CA ALA A 268 10.17 8.64 -11.92
C ALA A 268 11.34 9.62 -12.07
N THR A 269 11.05 10.92 -12.21
CA THR A 269 12.06 11.98 -12.36
C THR A 269 12.75 12.31 -11.02
N GLU A 270 12.02 12.24 -9.90
CA GLU A 270 12.51 12.65 -8.57
C GLU A 270 12.92 11.47 -7.68
N GLY A 271 12.59 10.24 -8.08
CA GLY A 271 12.57 9.05 -7.24
C GLY A 271 13.79 8.78 -6.36
N PRO A 272 15.03 8.70 -6.88
CA PRO A 272 16.21 8.36 -6.07
C PRO A 272 16.52 9.40 -4.98
N ASP A 273 16.38 10.69 -5.31
CA ASP A 273 16.62 11.79 -4.38
C ASP A 273 15.51 11.90 -3.34
N GLU A 274 14.28 11.68 -3.75
CA GLU A 274 13.11 11.62 -2.87
C GLU A 274 13.25 10.48 -1.85
N SER A 275 13.61 9.29 -2.30
CA SER A 275 13.80 8.13 -1.43
C SER A 275 14.92 8.34 -0.42
N ARG A 276 16.06 8.92 -0.83
CA ARG A 276 17.17 9.23 0.09
C ARG A 276 16.74 10.23 1.17
N ARG A 277 16.08 11.33 0.80
CA ARG A 277 15.60 12.34 1.75
C ARG A 277 14.54 11.77 2.70
N ALA A 278 13.65 10.93 2.19
CA ALA A 278 12.66 10.26 3.03
C ALA A 278 13.33 9.29 4.01
N TRP A 279 14.36 8.57 3.58
CA TRP A 279 15.13 7.68 4.44
C TRP A 279 15.75 8.42 5.62
N GLU A 280 16.43 9.54 5.36
CA GLU A 280 17.07 10.37 6.39
C GLU A 280 16.05 10.86 7.43
N LEU A 281 14.89 11.35 6.99
CA LEU A 281 13.82 11.81 7.87
C LEU A 281 13.17 10.67 8.68
N VAL A 282 13.02 9.49 8.08
CA VAL A 282 12.53 8.31 8.81
C VAL A 282 13.54 7.86 9.86
N ASP A 283 14.84 7.95 9.60
CA ASP A 283 15.88 7.64 10.62
C ASP A 283 15.81 8.62 11.80
N GLU A 284 15.52 9.89 11.57
CA GLU A 284 15.27 10.84 12.66
C GLU A 284 14.06 10.45 13.50
N VAL A 285 12.95 10.06 12.88
CA VAL A 285 11.77 9.57 13.62
C VAL A 285 12.09 8.29 14.41
N ARG A 286 12.83 7.35 13.81
CA ARG A 286 13.28 6.11 14.49
C ARG A 286 14.14 6.43 15.72
N SER A 287 15.07 7.36 15.57
CA SER A 287 15.93 7.80 16.68
C SER A 287 15.13 8.46 17.78
N ALA A 288 14.27 9.43 17.45
CA ALA A 288 13.42 10.12 18.42
C ALA A 288 12.47 9.15 19.16
N ALA A 289 11.88 8.18 18.45
CA ALA A 289 11.04 7.18 19.09
C ALA A 289 11.84 6.25 20.02
N SER A 290 13.09 5.93 19.68
CA SER A 290 13.95 5.09 20.51
C SER A 290 14.42 5.79 21.78
N GLU A 291 14.42 7.12 21.83
CA GLU A 291 14.74 7.92 23.01
C GLU A 291 13.57 8.00 24.01
N VAL A 292 12.35 7.72 23.58
CA VAL A 292 11.17 7.69 24.46
C VAL A 292 11.21 6.40 25.29
N PRO A 293 11.19 6.47 26.64
CA PRO A 293 11.20 5.30 27.50
C PRO A 293 10.09 4.30 27.14
N ASP A 294 10.35 3.00 27.27
CA ASP A 294 9.40 1.91 27.02
C ASP A 294 8.76 1.97 25.62
N THR A 295 9.54 2.37 24.63
CA THR A 295 9.14 2.42 23.23
C THR A 295 10.00 1.49 22.38
N VAL A 296 9.34 0.74 21.50
CA VAL A 296 10.00 -0.20 20.57
C VAL A 296 9.72 0.25 19.15
N VAL A 297 10.76 0.52 18.38
CA VAL A 297 10.67 0.77 16.93
C VAL A 297 10.58 -0.57 16.22
N VAL A 298 9.55 -0.74 15.42
CA VAL A 298 9.21 -2.01 14.76
C VAL A 298 9.75 -2.06 13.33
N GLY A 299 9.88 -3.27 12.79
CA GLY A 299 10.37 -3.52 11.44
C GLY A 299 11.89 -3.54 11.31
N ASP A 300 12.37 -3.86 10.11
CA ASP A 300 13.82 -3.95 9.85
C ASP A 300 14.48 -2.56 9.88
N PRO A 301 15.62 -2.39 10.57
CA PRO A 301 16.28 -1.08 10.62
C PRO A 301 17.00 -0.70 9.33
N VAL A 302 17.34 -1.66 8.48
CA VAL A 302 18.19 -1.46 7.30
C VAL A 302 17.45 -1.80 6.00
N ASP A 303 16.87 -3.00 5.90
CA ASP A 303 16.20 -3.47 4.68
C ASP A 303 14.71 -3.15 4.73
N ARG A 304 14.40 -1.89 4.46
CA ARG A 304 13.06 -1.30 4.62
C ARG A 304 12.72 -0.26 3.55
N LEU A 305 11.45 0.09 3.48
CA LEU A 305 10.98 1.25 2.71
C LEU A 305 11.55 2.56 3.27
N PRO A 306 11.82 3.54 2.41
CA PRO A 306 12.42 4.82 2.84
C PRO A 306 11.48 5.71 3.64
N HIS A 307 10.17 5.52 3.55
CA HIS A 307 9.15 6.50 3.97
C HIS A 307 8.20 5.99 5.06
N VAL A 308 8.41 4.79 5.60
CA VAL A 308 7.53 4.16 6.58
C VAL A 308 8.30 3.83 7.85
N VAL A 309 7.72 4.15 9.01
CA VAL A 309 8.15 3.67 10.30
C VAL A 309 6.95 3.47 11.23
N THR A 310 7.00 2.39 12.00
CA THR A 310 6.06 2.13 13.10
C THR A 310 6.84 1.95 14.39
N PHE A 311 6.32 2.50 15.46
CA PHE A 311 6.80 2.27 16.82
C PHE A 311 5.63 2.03 17.76
N SER A 312 5.87 1.31 18.86
CA SER A 312 4.87 0.99 19.87
C SER A 312 5.35 1.43 21.24
N CYS A 313 4.52 2.16 21.97
CA CYS A 313 4.81 2.66 23.31
C CYS A 313 4.06 1.80 24.34
N LEU A 314 4.78 1.24 25.32
CA LEU A 314 4.16 0.54 26.45
C LEU A 314 3.38 1.52 27.33
N PHE A 315 2.34 1.03 27.99
CA PHE A 315 1.48 1.78 28.88
C PHE A 315 0.76 2.96 28.20
N VAL A 316 0.53 2.88 26.89
CA VAL A 316 -0.17 3.87 26.09
C VAL A 316 -1.24 3.19 25.26
N ASP A 317 -2.41 3.79 25.22
CA ASP A 317 -3.42 3.44 24.23
C ASP A 317 -3.11 4.13 22.90
N GLY A 318 -3.08 3.37 21.78
CA GLY A 318 -2.70 3.87 20.47
C GLY A 318 -3.64 4.95 19.93
N GLU A 319 -4.94 4.83 20.15
CA GLU A 319 -5.91 5.84 19.73
C GLU A 319 -5.75 7.14 20.55
N ALA A 320 -5.54 7.00 21.86
CA ALA A 320 -5.29 8.16 22.72
C ALA A 320 -4.02 8.91 22.31
N LEU A 321 -2.96 8.18 21.87
CA LEU A 321 -1.74 8.80 21.38
C LEU A 321 -1.94 9.48 20.03
N VAL A 322 -2.64 8.85 19.08
CA VAL A 322 -2.99 9.47 17.80
C VAL A 322 -3.83 10.73 18.02
N HIS A 323 -4.82 10.71 18.92
CA HIS A 323 -5.60 11.89 19.27
C HIS A 323 -4.77 13.02 19.93
N GLU A 324 -3.82 12.66 20.80
CA GLU A 324 -2.92 13.65 21.40
C GLU A 324 -2.01 14.29 20.37
N LEU A 325 -1.45 13.49 19.44
CA LEU A 325 -0.64 13.99 18.33
C LEU A 325 -1.46 14.86 17.37
N ASP A 326 -2.72 14.49 17.09
CA ASP A 326 -3.64 15.28 16.28
C ASP A 326 -3.94 16.65 16.92
N ARG A 327 -4.17 16.70 18.24
CA ARG A 327 -4.32 17.95 18.99
C ARG A 327 -3.08 18.85 18.93
N ARG A 328 -1.90 18.27 18.78
CA ARG A 328 -0.63 18.99 18.60
C ARG A 328 -0.36 19.36 17.14
N GLY A 329 -1.27 19.02 16.22
CA GLY A 329 -1.18 19.36 14.80
C GLY A 329 -0.51 18.30 13.92
N PHE A 330 -0.25 17.07 14.42
CA PHE A 330 0.38 15.99 13.66
C PHE A 330 -0.65 14.96 13.21
N ALA A 331 -0.83 14.79 11.93
CA ALA A 331 -1.67 13.75 11.34
C ALA A 331 -0.84 12.47 11.12
N VAL A 332 -0.99 11.49 12.00
CA VAL A 332 -0.36 10.17 11.95
C VAL A 332 -1.43 9.07 11.90
N ALA A 333 -1.05 7.85 11.56
CA ALA A 333 -1.94 6.69 11.64
C ALA A 333 -1.57 5.78 12.82
N SER A 334 -2.49 4.88 13.22
CA SER A 334 -2.16 3.71 14.04
C SER A 334 -2.18 2.45 13.16
N GLY A 335 -1.52 1.37 13.59
CA GLY A 335 -1.53 0.09 12.87
C GLY A 335 -2.92 -0.56 12.79
N SER A 336 -3.83 -0.21 13.71
CA SER A 336 -5.24 -0.64 13.71
C SER A 336 -6.14 0.12 12.72
N ALA A 337 -5.65 1.17 12.06
CA ALA A 337 -6.45 2.09 11.24
C ALA A 337 -7.04 1.50 9.95
N CYS A 338 -6.72 0.26 9.56
CA CYS A 338 -7.41 -0.42 8.46
C CYS A 338 -8.85 -0.86 8.81
N THR A 339 -9.26 -0.74 10.07
CA THR A 339 -10.60 -1.11 10.53
C THR A 339 -11.13 -0.06 11.51
N ALA A 340 -11.59 1.07 10.98
CA ALA A 340 -12.28 2.12 11.74
C ALA A 340 -13.57 1.65 12.47
N SER A 341 -13.87 0.36 12.46
CA SER A 341 -15.08 -0.23 13.04
C SER A 341 -14.85 -1.41 13.99
N THR A 342 -13.60 -1.90 14.16
CA THR A 342 -13.31 -3.02 15.07
C THR A 342 -12.09 -2.70 15.93
N LEU A 343 -12.23 -2.96 17.24
CA LEU A 343 -11.18 -2.90 18.27
C LEU A 343 -10.08 -3.98 18.07
N GLU A 344 -9.84 -4.42 16.84
CA GLU A 344 -8.87 -5.48 16.58
C GLU A 344 -7.46 -4.89 16.45
N SER A 345 -6.53 -5.50 17.14
CA SER A 345 -5.10 -5.18 17.04
C SER A 345 -4.56 -5.50 15.64
N SER A 346 -3.46 -4.83 15.23
CA SER A 346 -2.80 -5.09 13.95
C SER A 346 -2.43 -6.58 13.82
N HIS A 347 -2.94 -7.24 12.78
CA HIS A 347 -2.56 -8.62 12.47
C HIS A 347 -1.08 -8.74 12.08
N VAL A 348 -0.49 -7.67 11.51
CA VAL A 348 0.93 -7.60 11.16
C VAL A 348 1.79 -7.67 12.43
N LEU A 349 1.54 -6.78 13.39
CA LEU A 349 2.28 -6.76 14.66
C LEU A 349 2.06 -8.06 15.46
N ALA A 350 0.84 -8.60 15.44
CA ALA A 350 0.54 -9.88 16.06
C ALA A 350 1.32 -11.04 15.40
N ALA A 351 1.38 -11.11 14.07
CA ALA A 351 2.14 -12.11 13.34
C ALA A 351 3.65 -12.02 13.58
N MET A 352 4.16 -10.82 13.83
CA MET A 352 5.57 -10.58 14.19
C MET A 352 5.89 -10.94 15.65
N GLY A 353 4.86 -11.13 16.49
CA GLY A 353 5.04 -11.39 17.92
C GLY A 353 5.56 -10.18 18.70
N VAL A 354 5.29 -8.96 18.22
CA VAL A 354 5.69 -7.70 18.84
C VAL A 354 4.50 -7.02 19.52
N LEU A 355 4.74 -5.93 20.25
CA LEU A 355 3.72 -5.18 20.95
C LEU A 355 2.66 -4.64 19.98
N THR A 356 1.40 -5.02 20.19
CA THR A 356 0.26 -4.67 19.33
C THR A 356 -0.52 -3.44 19.78
N HIS A 357 -0.19 -2.89 20.95
CA HIS A 357 -0.84 -1.72 21.56
C HIS A 357 0.08 -0.52 21.56
N GLY A 358 -0.48 0.68 21.69
CA GLY A 358 0.30 1.92 21.75
C GLY A 358 1.09 2.22 20.48
N ASN A 359 0.67 1.69 19.33
CA ASN A 359 1.40 1.85 18.09
C ASN A 359 1.01 3.12 17.34
N VAL A 360 2.03 3.74 16.74
CA VAL A 360 1.90 4.86 15.81
C VAL A 360 2.69 4.52 14.54
N ARG A 361 2.04 4.72 13.40
CA ARG A 361 2.69 4.64 12.09
C ARG A 361 2.86 6.03 11.51
N VAL A 362 4.08 6.36 11.15
CA VAL A 362 4.43 7.52 10.33
C VAL A 362 4.70 7.03 8.91
N THR A 363 3.99 7.62 7.96
CA THR A 363 4.22 7.42 6.52
C THR A 363 4.47 8.79 5.90
N LEU A 364 5.69 9.05 5.46
CA LEU A 364 6.00 10.36 4.88
C LEU A 364 5.29 10.54 3.53
N PRO A 365 4.58 11.66 3.30
CA PRO A 365 4.06 11.99 1.99
C PRO A 365 5.21 12.25 1.00
N LEU A 366 4.95 12.16 -0.30
CA LEU A 366 5.89 12.66 -1.31
C LEU A 366 6.09 14.17 -1.08
N ALA A 367 7.33 14.63 -1.18
CA ALA A 367 7.63 16.06 -1.02
C ALA A 367 6.81 16.91 -2.01
N GLY A 368 6.71 16.46 -3.26
CA GLY A 368 5.93 17.14 -4.31
C GLY A 368 4.42 17.23 -4.04
N SER A 369 3.85 16.47 -3.10
CA SER A 369 2.43 16.57 -2.73
C SER A 369 2.15 17.66 -1.68
N LEU A 370 3.20 18.25 -1.10
CA LEU A 370 3.08 19.29 -0.08
C LEU A 370 3.34 20.69 -0.69
N PRO A 371 2.59 21.73 -0.28
CA PRO A 371 2.76 23.09 -0.80
C PRO A 371 4.19 23.64 -0.67
N GLY A 372 4.85 23.40 0.46
CA GLY A 372 6.24 23.81 0.73
C GLY A 372 7.28 22.72 0.38
N GLY A 373 6.88 21.63 -0.23
CA GLY A 373 7.77 20.60 -0.73
C GLY A 373 8.62 19.92 0.33
N ALA A 374 9.87 19.60 -0.01
CA ALA A 374 10.81 18.92 0.86
C ALA A 374 11.13 19.71 2.16
N ALA A 375 11.15 21.03 2.09
CA ALA A 375 11.40 21.88 3.26
C ALA A 375 10.26 21.81 4.30
N GLU A 376 9.02 21.86 3.85
CA GLU A 376 7.85 21.70 4.71
C GLU A 376 7.84 20.32 5.37
N ARG A 377 8.11 19.26 4.59
CA ARG A 377 8.16 17.90 5.11
C ARG A 377 9.25 17.74 6.18
N ALA A 378 10.46 18.24 5.93
CA ALA A 378 11.55 18.17 6.88
C ALA A 378 11.22 18.94 8.17
N ALA A 379 10.75 20.19 8.06
CA ALA A 379 10.34 20.99 9.23
C ALA A 379 9.24 20.28 10.03
N GLY A 380 8.29 19.65 9.36
CA GLY A 380 7.22 18.88 10.00
C GLY A 380 7.75 17.67 10.76
N VAL A 381 8.69 16.91 10.20
CA VAL A 381 9.32 15.77 10.87
C VAL A 381 10.13 16.24 12.10
N HIS A 382 10.94 17.28 11.97
CA HIS A 382 11.69 17.83 13.11
C HIS A 382 10.77 18.27 14.25
N ALA A 383 9.65 18.97 13.93
CA ALA A 383 8.65 19.38 14.92
C ALA A 383 7.98 18.18 15.59
N PHE A 384 7.67 17.13 14.81
CA PHE A 384 7.12 15.86 15.34
C PHE A 384 8.09 15.20 16.31
N CYS A 385 9.36 15.01 15.91
CA CYS A 385 10.39 14.40 16.75
C CYS A 385 10.55 15.15 18.08
N ALA A 386 10.57 16.48 18.03
CA ALA A 386 10.66 17.32 19.24
C ALA A 386 9.46 17.20 20.18
N ALA A 387 8.26 16.92 19.64
CA ALA A 387 7.03 16.85 20.41
C ALA A 387 6.66 15.44 20.91
N LEU A 388 7.33 14.39 20.39
CA LEU A 388 6.92 13.00 20.57
C LEU A 388 6.99 12.57 22.05
N GLY A 389 8.09 12.84 22.74
CA GLY A 389 8.27 12.50 24.14
C GLY A 389 7.17 13.09 25.04
N ASP A 390 6.94 14.40 24.89
CA ASP A 390 5.88 15.12 25.64
C ASP A 390 4.48 14.60 25.32
N ALA A 391 4.24 14.15 24.10
CA ALA A 391 2.92 13.59 23.72
C ALA A 391 2.69 12.24 24.39
N VAL A 392 3.70 11.36 24.42
CA VAL A 392 3.63 10.05 25.09
C VAL A 392 3.45 10.23 26.60
N GLU A 393 4.23 11.10 27.23
CA GLU A 393 4.14 11.40 28.65
C GLU A 393 2.75 11.94 29.03
N ALA A 394 2.20 12.87 28.26
CA ALA A 394 0.87 13.41 28.48
C ALA A 394 -0.25 12.34 28.42
N VAL A 395 -0.09 11.30 27.57
CA VAL A 395 -1.05 10.20 27.53
C VAL A 395 -0.86 9.29 28.73
N ARG A 396 0.37 8.92 29.10
CA ARG A 396 0.69 8.10 30.28
C ARG A 396 0.17 8.72 31.55
N SER A 397 0.39 10.02 31.75
CA SER A 397 -0.09 10.74 32.93
C SER A 397 -1.62 10.74 33.03
N ARG A 398 -2.34 10.89 31.90
CA ARG A 398 -3.81 10.78 31.88
C ARG A 398 -4.32 9.39 32.21
N LEU A 399 -3.58 8.36 31.84
CA LEU A 399 -3.92 6.95 32.16
C LEU A 399 -3.46 6.53 33.55
N GLY A 400 -2.70 7.37 34.27
CA GLY A 400 -2.14 7.07 35.57
C GLY A 400 -1.01 6.03 35.54
N THR A 401 -0.39 5.84 34.37
CA THR A 401 0.67 4.85 34.13
C THR A 401 2.08 5.44 34.21
N ASP A 402 2.21 6.70 34.51
CA ASP A 402 3.46 7.45 34.67
C ASP A 402 4.30 7.02 35.90
N ARG A 403 3.74 6.13 36.76
CA ARG A 403 4.34 5.66 38.01
C ARG A 403 4.59 4.14 38.04
N LEU A 404 4.41 3.46 36.91
CA LEU A 404 4.69 2.03 36.79
C LEU A 404 6.09 1.79 36.27
#